data_e6e34c8791e62fd8636bc80c223be2bd
#
_entry.id   e6e34c8791e62fd8636bc80c223be2bd
#
_cell.length_a   1.000
_cell.length_b   1.000
_cell.length_c   1.000
_cell.angle_alpha   90.00
_cell.angle_beta   90.00
_cell.angle_gamma   90.00
#
_symmetry.space_group_name_H-M   'P 1'
#
loop_
_entity.id
_entity.type
_entity.pdbx_description
1 polymer ?
#
loop_
_entity_poly.entity_id
_entity_poly.type
_entity_poly.pdbx_seq_one_letter_code
_entity_poly.pdbx_strand_id
1 'polypeptide(L)'
;MKKILLSLIIIGAVGAVVAGVTTAYFSDTETAVGNTITAGTIDIKVNDANPWSSPFTIGDLKPGETDYMNLGIENVGMNPVEIYKSIKDMVGTTGIVSEPECTEQGGYWNNPNGGCNWTWSGTYPSIEDDNNIQTQILYDLSVKVYDSKADYDGSVSPIWWQTIETGDKIITTVYPDNTTSIDLGVLPVGGYMFVEQSYYFDETAGNEYQGDVLTFSMEIKGEQLAQSAEGNATVTLENKDGAPDWEILDGDEFNGLLSYKTKGSEFEFTFTGTTKTTGGYTLIYVGSLGNYPCNDSVILGTGTGKDVSISDSVELNDNIENGKVWLIPSSSYGSNAMTSWPQSDILFETGLVNYDDTDL
;
A
#
# COMPACT_ATOMS: atom_id res chain seq x y z
N MET A 1 -51.14 27.10 0.59
CA MET A 1 -50.46 26.04 -0.19
C MET A 1 -49.17 26.56 -0.88
N LYS A 2 -49.18 27.67 -1.65
CA LYS A 2 -47.95 28.16 -2.35
C LYS A 2 -46.76 28.46 -1.43
N LYS A 3 -47.00 28.99 -0.22
CA LYS A 3 -45.91 29.31 0.75
C LYS A 3 -45.27 28.06 1.37
N ILE A 4 -46.04 26.96 1.55
CA ILE A 4 -45.52 25.68 2.08
C ILE A 4 -44.70 24.98 1.00
N LEU A 5 -45.14 25.05 -0.26
CA LEU A 5 -44.37 24.47 -1.38
C LEU A 5 -43.03 25.18 -1.57
N LEU A 6 -42.99 26.49 -1.40
CA LEU A 6 -41.76 27.28 -1.50
C LEU A 6 -40.77 26.96 -0.39
N SER A 7 -41.24 26.76 0.85
CA SER A 7 -40.39 26.37 1.97
C SER A 7 -39.81 24.96 1.80
N LEU A 8 -40.59 24.02 1.26
CA LEU A 8 -40.10 22.65 0.95
C LEU A 8 -39.06 22.66 -0.16
N ILE A 9 -39.19 23.51 -1.17
CA ILE A 9 -38.20 23.66 -2.24
C ILE A 9 -36.89 24.24 -1.68
N ILE A 10 -36.96 25.23 -0.79
CA ILE A 10 -35.80 25.86 -0.17
C ILE A 10 -35.08 24.85 0.75
N ILE A 11 -35.82 24.08 1.56
CA ILE A 11 -35.24 23.05 2.42
C ILE A 11 -34.60 21.94 1.58
N GLY A 12 -35.27 21.55 0.47
CA GLY A 12 -34.68 20.56 -0.47
C GLY A 12 -33.42 21.04 -1.16
N ALA A 13 -33.38 22.34 -1.55
CA ALA A 13 -32.20 22.93 -2.17
C ALA A 13 -31.03 23.10 -1.19
N VAL A 14 -31.34 23.53 0.05
CA VAL A 14 -30.29 23.58 1.12
C VAL A 14 -29.82 22.19 1.49
N GLY A 15 -30.71 21.21 1.59
CA GLY A 15 -30.34 19.82 1.84
C GLY A 15 -29.47 19.20 0.72
N ALA A 16 -29.76 19.54 -0.53
CA ALA A 16 -28.94 19.10 -1.68
C ALA A 16 -27.58 19.79 -1.70
N VAL A 17 -27.46 21.04 -1.24
CA VAL A 17 -26.16 21.72 -1.10
C VAL A 17 -25.37 21.18 0.06
N VAL A 18 -26.01 20.81 1.17
CA VAL A 18 -25.33 20.20 2.33
C VAL A 18 -24.92 18.75 2.05
N ALA A 19 -25.72 17.99 1.27
CA ALA A 19 -25.33 16.65 0.82
C ALA A 19 -24.25 16.68 -0.30
N GLY A 20 -24.08 17.84 -0.96
CA GLY A 20 -23.04 18.11 -1.94
C GLY A 20 -21.83 18.83 -1.35
N VAL A 21 -21.67 18.85 -0.01
CA VAL A 21 -20.39 19.26 0.60
C VAL A 21 -19.35 18.29 0.08
N THR A 22 -18.68 18.73 -0.95
CA THR A 22 -17.45 18.12 -1.45
C THR A 22 -16.51 17.95 -0.27
N THR A 23 -16.28 16.72 0.12
CA THR A 23 -15.08 16.39 0.87
C THR A 23 -13.92 16.82 -0.03
N ALA A 24 -13.36 17.97 0.25
CA ALA A 24 -12.13 18.40 -0.39
C ALA A 24 -11.04 17.52 0.15
N TYR A 25 -10.71 16.45 -0.58
CA TYR A 25 -9.49 15.69 -0.34
C TYR A 25 -8.33 16.56 -0.79
N PHE A 26 -7.42 16.82 0.11
CA PHE A 26 -6.11 17.35 -0.24
C PHE A 26 -5.22 16.14 -0.54
N SER A 27 -4.67 16.10 -1.74
CA SER A 27 -3.68 15.11 -2.12
C SER A 27 -2.43 15.84 -2.58
N ASP A 28 -1.27 15.38 -2.17
CA ASP A 28 0.01 15.74 -2.76
C ASP A 28 0.48 14.59 -3.63
N THR A 29 0.82 14.89 -4.86
CA THR A 29 1.27 13.92 -5.85
C THR A 29 2.64 14.36 -6.30
N GLU A 30 3.66 13.63 -5.88
CA GLU A 30 5.01 13.82 -6.37
C GLU A 30 5.15 13.23 -7.77
N THR A 31 4.88 14.07 -8.75
CA THR A 31 5.12 13.80 -10.17
C THR A 31 6.10 14.81 -10.74
N ALA A 32 6.71 14.46 -11.85
CA ALA A 32 7.73 15.27 -12.55
C ALA A 32 7.24 16.62 -13.10
N VAL A 33 6.01 17.08 -12.82
CA VAL A 33 5.45 18.32 -13.41
C VAL A 33 4.66 19.14 -12.39
N GLY A 34 5.24 20.27 -11.99
CA GLY A 34 4.57 21.48 -11.50
C GLY A 34 3.64 21.36 -10.29
N ASN A 35 4.15 21.71 -9.11
CA ASN A 35 3.39 21.74 -7.86
C ASN A 35 2.61 23.02 -7.67
N THR A 36 1.37 22.91 -7.16
CA THR A 36 0.63 24.02 -6.56
C THR A 36 0.34 23.68 -5.10
N ILE A 37 0.90 24.45 -4.19
CA ILE A 37 0.66 24.31 -2.75
C ILE A 37 -0.64 24.99 -2.41
N THR A 38 -1.60 24.28 -1.83
CA THR A 38 -2.79 24.87 -1.21
C THR A 38 -2.77 24.59 0.28
N ALA A 39 -3.03 25.62 1.08
CA ALA A 39 -2.93 25.60 2.54
C ALA A 39 -3.70 24.44 3.17
N GLY A 40 -3.00 23.59 3.91
CA GLY A 40 -3.58 22.51 4.66
C GLY A 40 -2.81 21.21 4.61
N THR A 41 -1.47 21.24 4.35
CA THR A 41 -0.58 20.44 5.15
C THR A 41 -0.36 18.97 4.84
N ILE A 42 -0.61 18.51 3.62
CA ILE A 42 0.05 17.30 3.13
C ILE A 42 1.28 17.76 2.38
N ASP A 43 2.43 17.24 2.77
CA ASP A 43 3.69 17.50 2.10
C ASP A 43 4.60 16.29 2.32
N ILE A 44 5.00 15.65 1.22
CA ILE A 44 5.87 14.48 1.25
C ILE A 44 7.15 14.76 0.48
N LYS A 45 8.25 14.18 0.95
CA LYS A 45 9.52 14.12 0.21
C LYS A 45 9.79 12.68 -0.18
N VAL A 46 10.32 12.50 -1.37
CA VAL A 46 10.77 11.19 -1.84
C VAL A 46 12.27 11.26 -2.12
N ASN A 47 13.05 10.40 -1.49
CA ASN A 47 14.52 10.39 -1.59
C ASN A 47 15.15 11.78 -1.33
N ASP A 48 14.69 12.45 -0.29
CA ASP A 48 15.10 13.81 0.12
C ASP A 48 14.76 14.94 -0.89
N ALA A 49 14.01 14.63 -1.96
CA ALA A 49 13.58 15.59 -2.97
C ALA A 49 12.09 15.95 -2.85
N ASN A 50 11.79 17.25 -3.06
CA ASN A 50 10.45 17.79 -3.16
C ASN A 50 10.49 19.02 -4.09
N PRO A 51 9.92 18.98 -5.32
CA PRO A 51 9.31 17.82 -5.96
C PRO A 51 10.30 16.73 -6.35
N TRP A 52 9.84 15.49 -6.34
CA TRP A 52 10.59 14.33 -6.81
C TRP A 52 10.20 13.98 -8.26
N SER A 53 11.17 13.54 -9.03
CA SER A 53 10.98 13.09 -10.40
C SER A 53 12.01 12.03 -10.71
N SER A 54 11.55 10.89 -11.20
CA SER A 54 12.46 9.85 -11.64
C SER A 54 11.82 8.98 -12.74
N PRO A 55 12.24 9.13 -14.00
CA PRO A 55 12.08 8.08 -14.97
C PRO A 55 13.02 6.93 -14.60
N PHE A 56 12.51 5.71 -14.66
CA PHE A 56 13.28 4.50 -14.40
C PHE A 56 13.55 3.76 -15.70
N THR A 57 14.73 3.18 -15.76
CA THR A 57 15.14 2.35 -16.89
C THR A 57 15.75 1.08 -16.33
N ILE A 58 15.17 -0.06 -16.66
CA ILE A 58 15.72 -1.38 -16.40
C ILE A 58 16.26 -1.89 -17.72
N GLY A 59 17.55 -2.14 -17.79
CA GLY A 59 18.21 -2.65 -18.99
C GLY A 59 19.43 -3.48 -18.61
N ASP A 60 19.89 -4.31 -19.53
CA ASP A 60 21.05 -5.18 -19.36
C ASP A 60 20.90 -6.20 -18.20
N LEU A 61 19.66 -6.52 -17.80
CA LEU A 61 19.38 -7.61 -16.86
C LEU A 61 19.63 -8.97 -17.53
N LYS A 62 20.25 -9.87 -16.78
CA LYS A 62 20.39 -11.26 -17.19
C LYS A 62 19.34 -12.13 -16.49
N PRO A 63 18.85 -13.20 -17.15
CA PRO A 63 17.96 -14.16 -16.50
C PRO A 63 18.50 -14.60 -15.14
N GLY A 64 17.65 -14.54 -14.11
CA GLY A 64 18.01 -14.81 -12.72
C GLY A 64 18.65 -13.64 -11.97
N GLU A 65 18.79 -12.46 -12.57
CA GLU A 65 19.34 -11.26 -11.94
C GLU A 65 18.24 -10.43 -11.27
N THR A 66 18.57 -9.91 -10.09
CA THR A 66 17.67 -9.01 -9.33
C THR A 66 18.29 -7.62 -9.26
N ASP A 67 17.50 -6.59 -9.49
CA ASP A 67 17.87 -5.20 -9.23
C ASP A 67 16.89 -4.54 -8.24
N TYR A 68 17.32 -3.51 -7.53
CA TYR A 68 16.58 -2.86 -6.46
C TYR A 68 16.36 -1.38 -6.77
N MET A 69 15.14 -0.91 -6.52
CA MET A 69 14.77 0.51 -6.67
C MET A 69 14.08 1.02 -5.39
N ASN A 70 14.83 1.08 -4.31
CA ASN A 70 14.29 1.47 -3.02
C ASN A 70 13.97 2.97 -2.96
N LEU A 71 12.90 3.31 -2.25
CA LEU A 71 12.46 4.68 -2.03
C LEU A 71 12.38 4.98 -0.53
N GLY A 72 12.77 6.18 -0.16
CA GLY A 72 12.50 6.75 1.16
C GLY A 72 11.45 7.84 1.02
N ILE A 73 10.35 7.77 1.77
CA ILE A 73 9.28 8.76 1.78
C ILE A 73 9.19 9.36 3.17
N GLU A 74 9.26 10.68 3.26
CA GLU A 74 9.16 11.43 4.51
C GLU A 74 7.91 12.30 4.50
N ASN A 75 7.09 12.24 5.54
CA ASN A 75 5.99 13.15 5.74
C ASN A 75 6.50 14.40 6.44
N VAL A 76 6.66 15.48 5.70
CA VAL A 76 7.07 16.79 6.22
C VAL A 76 5.88 17.74 6.42
N GLY A 77 4.67 17.23 6.18
CA GLY A 77 3.41 17.92 6.44
C GLY A 77 3.04 17.93 7.93
N MET A 78 1.84 18.41 8.21
CA MET A 78 1.33 18.54 9.58
C MET A 78 0.17 17.56 9.87
N ASN A 79 -0.19 16.72 8.88
CA ASN A 79 -1.23 15.70 9.02
C ASN A 79 -0.68 14.34 8.60
N PRO A 80 -1.16 13.24 9.18
CA PRO A 80 -0.90 11.90 8.66
C PRO A 80 -1.38 11.79 7.22
N VAL A 81 -0.68 11.00 6.43
CA VAL A 81 -0.94 10.86 4.99
C VAL A 81 -0.97 9.38 4.61
N GLU A 82 -1.95 8.99 3.83
CA GLU A 82 -2.02 7.69 3.20
C GLU A 82 -1.21 7.73 1.90
N ILE A 83 -0.29 6.80 1.73
CA ILE A 83 0.66 6.79 0.62
C ILE A 83 0.27 5.76 -0.42
N TYR A 84 0.19 6.21 -1.65
CA TYR A 84 -0.10 5.38 -2.82
C TYR A 84 1.06 5.38 -3.80
N LYS A 85 1.32 4.26 -4.43
CA LYS A 85 2.34 4.09 -5.47
C LYS A 85 1.73 3.59 -6.76
N SER A 86 2.10 4.21 -7.88
CA SER A 86 1.74 3.76 -9.22
C SER A 86 2.98 3.62 -10.10
N ILE A 87 2.95 2.68 -11.02
CA ILE A 87 3.88 2.61 -12.15
C ILE A 87 3.09 2.97 -13.41
N LYS A 88 3.61 3.92 -14.18
CA LYS A 88 2.95 4.48 -15.36
C LYS A 88 3.87 4.45 -16.57
N ASP A 89 3.27 4.52 -17.75
CA ASP A 89 3.99 4.62 -19.03
C ASP A 89 5.05 3.52 -19.20
N MET A 90 4.68 2.30 -18.80
CA MET A 90 5.54 1.14 -18.90
C MET A 90 5.71 0.77 -20.38
N VAL A 91 6.93 0.86 -20.89
CA VAL A 91 7.28 0.59 -22.28
C VAL A 91 8.49 -0.32 -22.35
N GLY A 92 8.29 -1.51 -22.88
CA GLY A 92 9.38 -2.38 -23.34
C GLY A 92 9.90 -1.89 -24.69
N THR A 93 11.20 -1.72 -24.78
CA THR A 93 11.87 -1.45 -26.05
C THR A 93 12.72 -2.66 -26.40
N THR A 94 12.46 -3.21 -27.54
CA THR A 94 13.13 -4.41 -28.05
C THR A 94 14.36 -4.05 -28.86
N GLY A 95 15.37 -4.89 -28.85
CA GLY A 95 16.58 -4.65 -29.59
C GLY A 95 17.42 -5.91 -29.78
N ILE A 96 17.48 -6.45 -31.00
CA ILE A 96 18.30 -7.60 -31.31
C ILE A 96 19.78 -7.19 -31.32
N VAL A 97 20.50 -7.54 -30.26
CA VAL A 97 21.89 -7.13 -30.06
C VAL A 97 22.90 -8.28 -30.18
N SER A 98 22.43 -9.51 -30.25
CA SER A 98 23.32 -10.70 -30.28
C SER A 98 22.90 -11.76 -31.29
N GLU A 99 23.88 -12.61 -31.70
CA GLU A 99 23.62 -13.75 -32.55
C GLU A 99 22.66 -14.80 -31.94
N PRO A 100 22.77 -15.16 -30.66
CA PRO A 100 21.82 -16.07 -30.02
C PRO A 100 20.38 -15.60 -30.10
N GLU A 101 20.12 -14.33 -29.76
CA GLU A 101 18.81 -13.72 -29.85
C GLU A 101 18.22 -13.77 -31.24
N CYS A 102 18.99 -13.34 -32.26
CA CYS A 102 18.62 -13.40 -33.64
C CYS A 102 18.24 -14.81 -34.08
N THR A 103 19.03 -15.81 -33.67
CA THR A 103 18.84 -17.20 -34.07
C THR A 103 17.61 -17.83 -33.42
N GLU A 104 17.34 -17.51 -32.15
CA GLU A 104 16.18 -18.00 -31.41
C GLU A 104 14.88 -17.46 -31.97
N GLN A 105 14.89 -16.22 -32.41
CA GLN A 105 13.76 -15.62 -33.13
C GLN A 105 13.65 -16.08 -34.60
N GLY A 106 14.48 -17.02 -35.04
CA GLY A 106 14.45 -17.59 -36.37
C GLY A 106 15.14 -16.74 -37.45
N GLY A 107 15.93 -15.75 -37.00
CA GLY A 107 16.74 -14.91 -37.89
C GLY A 107 18.08 -15.54 -38.25
N TYR A 108 18.82 -14.88 -39.10
CA TYR A 108 20.19 -15.22 -39.51
C TYR A 108 21.13 -14.06 -39.16
N TRP A 109 22.12 -14.32 -38.29
CA TRP A 109 23.12 -13.34 -37.90
C TRP A 109 24.16 -13.14 -38.99
N ASN A 110 24.21 -11.97 -39.61
CA ASN A 110 25.21 -11.63 -40.61
C ASN A 110 26.35 -10.80 -40.04
N ASN A 111 27.42 -11.48 -39.62
CA ASN A 111 28.64 -10.83 -39.19
C ASN A 111 29.64 -10.76 -40.36
N PRO A 112 29.62 -9.73 -41.23
CA PRO A 112 30.55 -8.64 -40.97
C PRO A 112 29.89 -7.27 -40.71
N ASN A 113 28.60 -7.16 -40.81
CA ASN A 113 27.90 -5.89 -40.59
C ASN A 113 27.16 -5.79 -39.24
N GLY A 114 27.23 -6.86 -38.39
CA GLY A 114 26.66 -6.87 -37.08
C GLY A 114 25.14 -6.64 -37.05
N GLY A 115 24.35 -7.54 -37.65
CA GLY A 115 22.91 -7.39 -37.68
C GLY A 115 22.17 -8.70 -37.94
N CYS A 116 20.94 -8.79 -37.42
CA CYS A 116 20.03 -9.90 -37.61
C CYS A 116 19.29 -9.75 -38.97
N ASN A 117 19.28 -10.81 -39.77
CA ASN A 117 18.56 -10.86 -41.03
C ASN A 117 17.53 -11.99 -41.02
N TRP A 118 16.32 -11.70 -41.44
CA TRP A 118 15.18 -12.60 -41.32
C TRP A 118 14.80 -13.39 -42.57
N THR A 119 15.33 -13.05 -43.73
CA THR A 119 15.05 -13.80 -44.96
C THR A 119 16.24 -13.87 -45.90
N TRP A 120 16.46 -15.07 -46.43
CA TRP A 120 17.33 -15.30 -47.57
C TRP A 120 16.77 -14.70 -48.88
N SER A 121 15.50 -14.27 -48.93
CA SER A 121 14.77 -13.92 -50.16
C SER A 121 14.55 -12.41 -50.36
N GLY A 122 15.19 -11.55 -49.60
CA GLY A 122 15.20 -10.09 -49.91
C GLY A 122 13.91 -9.32 -49.67
N THR A 123 12.90 -9.93 -49.05
CA THR A 123 11.73 -9.23 -48.54
C THR A 123 11.86 -9.20 -47.04
N TYR A 124 12.16 -8.04 -46.50
CA TYR A 124 12.20 -7.83 -45.01
C TYR A 124 10.77 -7.71 -44.53
N PRO A 125 10.20 -8.70 -43.82
CA PRO A 125 9.08 -8.39 -42.98
C PRO A 125 9.60 -7.40 -41.92
N SER A 126 8.87 -6.34 -41.68
CA SER A 126 9.03 -5.62 -40.44
C SER A 126 8.64 -6.62 -39.38
N ILE A 127 9.61 -7.16 -38.65
CA ILE A 127 9.34 -7.95 -37.49
C ILE A 127 9.01 -6.91 -36.44
N GLU A 128 7.75 -6.91 -36.09
CA GLU A 128 7.36 -6.44 -34.77
C GLU A 128 7.93 -7.51 -33.87
N ASP A 129 9.00 -7.19 -33.16
CA ASP A 129 9.50 -7.98 -32.07
C ASP A 129 8.42 -7.87 -30.98
N ASP A 130 7.64 -8.94 -30.85
CA ASP A 130 6.53 -9.00 -29.89
C ASP A 130 7.00 -9.34 -28.49
N ASN A 131 8.32 -9.43 -28.27
CA ASN A 131 8.89 -9.75 -26.99
C ASN A 131 8.79 -8.55 -26.07
N ASN A 132 7.96 -8.69 -25.08
CA ASN A 132 7.73 -7.68 -24.08
C ASN A 132 8.48 -8.06 -22.81
N ILE A 133 9.67 -7.51 -22.58
CA ILE A 133 10.50 -7.77 -21.39
C ILE A 133 9.72 -7.62 -20.07
N GLN A 134 8.75 -6.71 -20.00
CA GLN A 134 7.90 -6.51 -18.84
C GLN A 134 7.07 -7.76 -18.48
N THR A 135 6.91 -8.72 -19.40
CA THR A 135 6.21 -9.99 -19.12
C THR A 135 7.12 -11.02 -18.44
N GLN A 136 8.40 -10.73 -18.34
CA GLN A 136 9.42 -11.57 -17.71
C GLN A 136 10.00 -10.95 -16.43
N ILE A 137 9.50 -9.78 -16.01
CA ILE A 137 9.92 -9.12 -14.78
C ILE A 137 8.97 -9.50 -13.65
N LEU A 138 9.47 -10.25 -12.69
CA LEU A 138 8.81 -10.50 -11.42
C LEU A 138 9.08 -9.34 -10.47
N TYR A 139 8.10 -8.98 -9.67
CA TYR A 139 8.11 -7.77 -8.86
C TYR A 139 7.86 -8.06 -7.38
N ASP A 140 8.69 -7.49 -6.54
CA ASP A 140 8.62 -7.57 -5.09
C ASP A 140 8.41 -6.16 -4.50
N LEU A 141 7.59 -6.06 -3.46
CA LEU A 141 7.28 -4.80 -2.81
C LEU A 141 7.00 -5.00 -1.32
N SER A 142 7.77 -4.35 -0.49
CA SER A 142 7.51 -4.26 0.94
C SER A 142 7.71 -2.85 1.47
N VAL A 143 7.07 -2.54 2.58
CA VAL A 143 7.15 -1.23 3.24
C VAL A 143 7.52 -1.40 4.70
N LYS A 144 8.30 -0.44 5.21
CA LYS A 144 8.67 -0.31 6.62
C LYS A 144 8.48 1.13 7.03
N VAL A 145 7.69 1.38 8.06
CA VAL A 145 7.40 2.74 8.57
C VAL A 145 8.14 2.94 9.89
N TYR A 146 8.74 4.10 10.04
CA TYR A 146 9.52 4.54 11.20
C TYR A 146 8.95 5.87 11.72
N ASP A 147 9.09 6.14 13.00
CA ASP A 147 8.66 7.41 13.59
C ASP A 147 9.39 8.61 12.98
N SER A 148 10.62 8.40 12.52
CA SER A 148 11.40 9.42 11.85
C SER A 148 12.47 8.83 10.92
N LYS A 149 13.01 9.67 10.02
CA LYS A 149 14.19 9.30 9.23
C LYS A 149 15.41 9.00 10.12
N ALA A 150 15.54 9.65 11.26
CA ALA A 150 16.63 9.42 12.19
C ALA A 150 16.55 8.00 12.81
N ASP A 151 15.37 7.48 13.04
CA ASP A 151 15.18 6.11 13.53
C ASP A 151 15.55 5.07 12.47
N TYR A 152 15.18 5.31 11.22
CA TYR A 152 15.63 4.49 10.09
C TYR A 152 17.17 4.51 9.98
N ASP A 153 17.80 5.68 9.96
CA ASP A 153 19.26 5.85 9.87
C ASP A 153 19.96 5.22 11.09
N GLY A 154 19.33 5.27 12.27
CA GLY A 154 19.79 4.67 13.52
C GLY A 154 19.55 3.16 13.64
N SER A 155 18.95 2.51 12.64
CA SER A 155 18.57 1.10 12.64
C SER A 155 17.64 0.72 13.81
N VAL A 156 16.75 1.63 14.20
CA VAL A 156 15.66 1.34 15.13
C VAL A 156 14.65 0.41 14.43
N SER A 157 13.93 -0.40 15.18
CA SER A 157 12.89 -1.24 14.57
C SER A 157 11.76 -0.39 13.99
N PRO A 158 11.20 -0.76 12.83
CA PRO A 158 10.05 -0.05 12.28
C PRO A 158 8.85 -0.15 13.24
N ILE A 159 8.04 0.90 13.28
CA ILE A 159 6.78 0.90 14.04
C ILE A 159 5.71 0.05 13.36
N TRP A 160 5.80 -0.06 12.02
CA TRP A 160 4.93 -0.89 11.20
C TRP A 160 5.66 -1.36 9.95
N TRP A 161 5.31 -2.55 9.45
CA TRP A 161 5.84 -3.06 8.19
C TRP A 161 4.89 -4.07 7.55
N GLN A 162 4.95 -4.19 6.24
CA GLN A 162 4.14 -5.12 5.45
C GLN A 162 4.88 -5.52 4.17
N THR A 163 4.79 -6.78 3.78
CA THR A 163 5.06 -7.23 2.42
C THR A 163 3.76 -7.12 1.62
N ILE A 164 3.81 -6.45 0.49
CA ILE A 164 2.66 -6.19 -0.38
C ILE A 164 2.68 -7.16 -1.56
N GLU A 165 3.87 -7.39 -2.14
CA GLU A 165 4.09 -8.34 -3.22
C GLU A 165 5.35 -9.15 -2.95
N THR A 166 5.30 -10.48 -3.13
CA THR A 166 6.39 -11.41 -2.77
C THR A 166 7.37 -11.74 -3.88
N GLY A 167 7.25 -11.11 -5.04
CA GLY A 167 8.13 -11.41 -6.18
C GLY A 167 7.73 -12.62 -7.01
N ASP A 168 6.53 -13.14 -6.82
CA ASP A 168 5.96 -14.23 -7.62
C ASP A 168 5.02 -13.75 -8.74
N LYS A 169 4.69 -12.46 -8.76
CA LYS A 169 3.84 -11.84 -9.78
C LYS A 169 4.64 -11.03 -10.79
N ILE A 170 4.24 -11.15 -12.04
CA ILE A 170 4.79 -10.33 -13.12
C ILE A 170 4.37 -8.87 -12.91
N ILE A 171 5.29 -7.93 -13.11
CA ILE A 171 5.07 -6.49 -12.90
C ILE A 171 3.82 -5.96 -13.64
N THR A 172 3.50 -6.48 -14.82
CA THR A 172 2.29 -6.10 -15.57
C THR A 172 1.00 -6.68 -14.99
N THR A 173 1.09 -7.67 -14.11
CA THR A 173 -0.05 -8.17 -13.34
C THR A 173 -0.31 -7.27 -12.14
N VAL A 174 0.74 -6.78 -11.50
CA VAL A 174 0.67 -5.86 -10.35
C VAL A 174 0.24 -4.46 -10.81
N TYR A 175 0.75 -4.00 -11.94
CA TYR A 175 0.41 -2.71 -12.56
C TYR A 175 -0.11 -2.92 -13.98
N PRO A 176 -1.37 -3.37 -14.15
CA PRO A 176 -1.93 -3.70 -15.46
C PRO A 176 -2.18 -2.48 -16.35
N ASP A 177 -2.25 -1.29 -15.77
CA ASP A 177 -2.50 -0.04 -16.47
C ASP A 177 -1.98 1.18 -15.73
N ASN A 178 -2.07 2.36 -16.36
CA ASN A 178 -1.61 3.64 -15.81
C ASN A 178 -2.53 4.19 -14.69
N THR A 179 -3.61 3.51 -14.36
CA THR A 179 -4.56 3.93 -13.31
C THR A 179 -4.43 3.12 -12.03
N THR A 180 -3.74 2.00 -12.10
CA THR A 180 -3.49 1.11 -10.96
C THR A 180 -2.59 1.79 -9.95
N SER A 181 -3.05 1.81 -8.72
CA SER A 181 -2.36 2.40 -7.57
C SER A 181 -2.38 1.41 -6.41
N ILE A 182 -1.25 1.19 -5.79
CA ILE A 182 -1.09 0.32 -4.63
C ILE A 182 -1.04 1.20 -3.39
N ASP A 183 -1.84 0.85 -2.39
CA ASP A 183 -1.78 1.44 -1.06
C ASP A 183 -0.55 0.93 -0.32
N LEU A 184 0.32 1.85 0.10
CA LEU A 184 1.51 1.56 0.89
C LEU A 184 1.27 1.75 2.40
N GLY A 185 0.09 2.21 2.79
CA GLY A 185 -0.29 2.48 4.17
C GLY A 185 -0.07 3.91 4.62
N VAL A 186 -0.33 4.13 5.90
CA VAL A 186 -0.32 5.46 6.52
C VAL A 186 1.07 5.84 6.98
N LEU A 187 1.48 7.06 6.63
CA LEU A 187 2.72 7.68 7.09
C LEU A 187 2.39 8.80 8.10
N PRO A 188 2.75 8.64 9.39
CA PRO A 188 2.47 9.62 10.43
C PRO A 188 3.23 10.93 10.19
N VAL A 189 2.85 11.99 10.92
CA VAL A 189 3.54 13.29 10.86
C VAL A 189 5.00 13.12 11.32
N GLY A 190 5.93 13.59 10.50
CA GLY A 190 7.38 13.43 10.74
C GLY A 190 7.90 12.01 10.49
N GLY A 191 7.03 11.07 10.16
CA GLY A 191 7.38 9.68 9.89
C GLY A 191 8.17 9.49 8.61
N TYR A 192 8.85 8.36 8.53
CA TYR A 192 9.63 7.92 7.38
C TYR A 192 9.21 6.53 6.94
N MET A 193 8.84 6.38 5.67
CA MET A 193 8.50 5.10 5.05
C MET A 193 9.65 4.68 4.13
N PHE A 194 10.21 3.51 4.37
CA PHE A 194 11.15 2.87 3.47
C PHE A 194 10.39 1.85 2.62
N VAL A 195 10.35 2.10 1.31
CA VAL A 195 9.75 1.22 0.31
C VAL A 195 10.89 0.40 -0.30
N GLU A 196 10.91 -0.86 0.02
CA GLU A 196 11.85 -1.84 -0.51
C GLU A 196 11.18 -2.56 -1.67
N GLN A 197 11.77 -2.48 -2.85
CA GLN A 197 11.24 -3.11 -4.04
C GLN A 197 12.36 -3.65 -4.91
N SER A 198 12.11 -4.80 -5.50
CA SER A 198 13.04 -5.45 -6.42
C SER A 198 12.36 -5.88 -7.71
N TYR A 199 13.17 -6.02 -8.72
CA TYR A 199 12.80 -6.49 -10.05
C TYR A 199 13.68 -7.69 -10.36
N TYR A 200 13.06 -8.85 -10.47
CA TYR A 200 13.75 -10.10 -10.79
C TYR A 200 13.42 -10.48 -12.23
N PHE A 201 14.45 -10.65 -13.05
CA PHE A 201 14.27 -11.15 -14.40
C PHE A 201 14.19 -12.68 -14.38
N ASP A 202 13.06 -13.22 -14.87
CA ASP A 202 12.76 -14.65 -14.79
C ASP A 202 13.96 -15.48 -15.34
N GLU A 203 14.40 -16.45 -14.56
CA GLU A 203 15.53 -17.32 -14.94
C GLU A 203 15.26 -18.22 -16.15
N THR A 204 13.98 -18.40 -16.49
CA THR A 204 13.53 -19.19 -17.64
C THR A 204 13.40 -18.36 -18.92
N ALA A 205 13.57 -17.03 -18.83
CA ALA A 205 13.57 -16.15 -20.00
C ALA A 205 14.71 -16.53 -20.95
N GLY A 206 14.38 -16.64 -22.23
CA GLY A 206 15.35 -17.00 -23.27
C GLY A 206 16.19 -15.82 -23.75
N ASN A 207 17.02 -16.07 -24.75
CA ASN A 207 17.88 -15.04 -25.33
C ASN A 207 17.13 -14.02 -26.19
N GLU A 208 15.84 -14.24 -26.46
CA GLU A 208 14.97 -13.33 -27.21
C GLU A 208 14.75 -11.97 -26.54
N TYR A 209 15.07 -11.86 -25.24
CA TYR A 209 14.99 -10.61 -24.47
C TYR A 209 16.35 -9.93 -24.29
N GLN A 210 17.41 -10.45 -24.91
CA GLN A 210 18.75 -9.92 -24.73
C GLN A 210 18.90 -8.54 -25.40
N GLY A 211 19.16 -7.52 -24.60
CA GLY A 211 19.27 -6.13 -25.07
C GLY A 211 17.98 -5.34 -24.99
N ASP A 212 16.90 -5.97 -24.53
CA ASP A 212 15.66 -5.28 -24.25
C ASP A 212 15.78 -4.34 -23.07
N VAL A 213 14.99 -3.28 -23.12
CA VAL A 213 14.98 -2.26 -22.08
C VAL A 213 13.54 -1.98 -21.65
N LEU A 214 13.27 -2.00 -20.36
CA LEU A 214 12.02 -1.56 -19.78
C LEU A 214 12.17 -0.14 -19.24
N THR A 215 11.31 0.76 -19.68
CA THR A 215 11.20 2.13 -19.14
C THR A 215 9.83 2.35 -18.53
N PHE A 216 9.78 3.09 -17.44
CA PHE A 216 8.51 3.50 -16.81
C PHE A 216 8.72 4.74 -15.95
N SER A 217 7.64 5.37 -15.55
CA SER A 217 7.62 6.40 -14.50
C SER A 217 6.96 5.85 -13.25
N MET A 218 7.44 6.28 -12.07
CA MET A 218 6.79 6.05 -10.79
C MET A 218 6.12 7.33 -10.31
N GLU A 219 4.94 7.17 -9.72
CA GLU A 219 4.24 8.24 -9.03
C GLU A 219 4.01 7.80 -7.58
N ILE A 220 4.41 8.65 -6.66
CA ILE A 220 4.09 8.53 -5.23
C ILE A 220 3.07 9.62 -4.92
N LYS A 221 1.91 9.23 -4.41
CA LYS A 221 0.81 10.11 -4.09
C LYS A 221 0.50 10.02 -2.61
N GLY A 222 0.49 11.17 -1.92
CA GLY A 222 -0.03 11.28 -0.57
C GLY A 222 -1.47 11.76 -0.61
N GLU A 223 -2.36 11.09 0.08
CA GLU A 223 -3.73 11.53 0.29
C GLU A 223 -3.94 11.80 1.78
N GLN A 224 -4.65 12.89 2.07
CA GLN A 224 -5.08 13.11 3.44
C GLN A 224 -6.02 11.98 3.84
N LEU A 225 -5.73 11.35 4.98
CA LEU A 225 -6.69 10.44 5.57
C LEU A 225 -8.04 11.14 5.64
N ALA A 226 -9.08 10.49 5.11
CA ALA A 226 -10.43 11.00 5.19
C ALA A 226 -10.79 11.14 6.67
N GLN A 227 -10.49 12.30 7.26
CA GLN A 227 -11.16 12.67 8.48
C GLN A 227 -12.63 12.80 8.12
N SER A 228 -13.45 11.87 8.57
CA SER A 228 -14.88 12.08 8.54
C SER A 228 -15.15 13.40 9.29
N ALA A 229 -16.13 14.17 8.83
CA ALA A 229 -16.40 15.55 9.24
C ALA A 229 -16.66 15.74 10.76
N GLU A 230 -16.45 14.74 11.58
CA GLU A 230 -16.70 14.73 13.03
C GLU A 230 -15.56 14.10 13.86
N GLY A 231 -14.33 14.00 13.32
CA GLY A 231 -13.20 13.40 14.07
C GLY A 231 -13.32 11.87 14.22
N ASN A 232 -13.89 11.19 13.23
CA ASN A 232 -13.88 9.72 13.17
C ASN A 232 -12.85 9.25 12.14
N ALA A 233 -12.25 8.09 12.35
CA ALA A 233 -11.36 7.43 11.41
C ALA A 233 -11.77 5.97 11.22
N THR A 234 -11.21 5.33 10.21
CA THR A 234 -11.42 3.90 9.94
C THR A 234 -10.08 3.19 9.73
N VAL A 235 -10.02 1.94 10.17
CA VAL A 235 -8.90 1.04 9.91
C VAL A 235 -9.48 -0.31 9.52
N THR A 236 -8.96 -0.89 8.43
CA THR A 236 -9.28 -2.26 8.04
C THR A 236 -8.41 -3.24 8.82
N LEU A 237 -9.00 -4.36 9.24
CA LEU A 237 -8.29 -5.49 9.79
C LEU A 237 -8.39 -6.65 8.81
N GLU A 238 -7.26 -7.28 8.49
CA GLU A 238 -7.16 -8.34 7.50
C GLU A 238 -6.53 -9.60 8.08
N ASN A 239 -6.86 -10.74 7.51
CA ASN A 239 -6.15 -11.97 7.77
C ASN A 239 -4.80 -11.92 7.06
N LYS A 240 -3.73 -12.29 7.77
CA LYS A 240 -2.35 -12.31 7.23
C LYS A 240 -1.75 -13.70 7.35
N ASP A 241 -0.87 -14.02 6.43
CA ASP A 241 -0.07 -15.23 6.54
C ASP A 241 1.00 -15.10 7.63
N GLY A 242 1.84 -16.14 7.81
CA GLY A 242 2.85 -16.19 8.87
C GLY A 242 4.16 -15.47 8.57
N ALA A 243 4.93 -15.26 9.65
CA ALA A 243 6.31 -14.84 9.51
C ALA A 243 7.08 -15.73 8.49
N PRO A 244 7.99 -15.14 7.66
CA PRO A 244 8.49 -13.78 7.83
C PRO A 244 7.65 -12.69 7.11
N ASP A 245 6.74 -13.05 6.24
CA ASP A 245 6.26 -12.16 5.19
C ASP A 245 5.04 -11.32 5.61
N TRP A 246 4.18 -11.83 6.50
CA TRP A 246 2.99 -11.13 7.03
C TRP A 246 2.08 -10.52 5.95
N GLU A 247 1.98 -11.19 4.81
CA GLU A 247 1.14 -10.74 3.70
C GLU A 247 -0.35 -10.79 4.06
N ILE A 248 -1.09 -9.83 3.51
CA ILE A 248 -2.54 -9.92 3.49
C ILE A 248 -2.92 -11.10 2.58
N LEU A 249 -3.77 -11.98 3.08
CA LEU A 249 -4.25 -13.11 2.30
C LEU A 249 -5.32 -12.64 1.32
N ASP A 250 -4.86 -12.24 0.13
CA ASP A 250 -5.72 -11.78 -0.95
C ASP A 250 -6.78 -12.82 -1.34
N GLY A 251 -8.02 -12.34 -1.50
CA GLY A 251 -9.13 -13.15 -2.02
C GLY A 251 -9.79 -14.05 -0.99
N ASP A 252 -9.41 -13.99 0.29
CA ASP A 252 -10.22 -14.53 1.35
C ASP A 252 -11.35 -13.53 1.74
N GLU A 253 -12.34 -13.97 2.46
CA GLU A 253 -13.47 -13.15 2.94
C GLU A 253 -13.29 -12.69 4.41
N PHE A 254 -12.08 -12.87 4.97
CA PHE A 254 -11.82 -12.72 6.39
C PHE A 254 -11.17 -11.38 6.68
N ASN A 255 -12.00 -10.37 6.84
CA ASN A 255 -11.61 -9.01 7.12
C ASN A 255 -12.59 -8.31 8.06
N GLY A 256 -12.26 -7.11 8.48
CA GLY A 256 -13.12 -6.28 9.29
C GLY A 256 -12.80 -4.80 9.15
N LEU A 257 -13.77 -3.98 9.52
CA LEU A 257 -13.65 -2.53 9.54
C LEU A 257 -13.83 -2.02 10.96
N LEU A 258 -12.83 -1.34 11.48
CA LEU A 258 -12.88 -0.57 12.71
C LEU A 258 -13.14 0.90 12.35
N SER A 259 -14.25 1.45 12.83
CA SER A 259 -14.54 2.89 12.77
C SER A 259 -14.48 3.45 14.19
N TYR A 260 -13.75 4.54 14.42
CA TYR A 260 -13.54 5.08 15.76
C TYR A 260 -13.48 6.61 15.76
N LYS A 261 -13.75 7.24 16.92
CA LYS A 261 -13.46 8.66 17.11
C LYS A 261 -11.98 8.86 17.35
N THR A 262 -11.41 9.87 16.71
CA THR A 262 -9.98 10.21 16.84
C THR A 262 -9.70 11.08 18.05
N LYS A 263 -10.73 11.53 18.78
CA LYS A 263 -10.63 12.42 19.92
C LYS A 263 -11.83 12.29 20.84
N GLY A 264 -11.63 12.30 22.15
CA GLY A 264 -12.69 12.24 23.16
C GLY A 264 -12.12 11.96 24.54
N SER A 265 -13.00 11.87 25.56
CA SER A 265 -12.65 11.36 26.89
C SER A 265 -12.73 9.83 26.98
N GLU A 266 -13.32 9.19 26.00
CA GLU A 266 -13.40 7.73 25.85
C GLU A 266 -13.17 7.38 24.38
N PHE A 267 -12.45 6.30 24.12
CA PHE A 267 -12.25 5.73 22.80
C PHE A 267 -13.53 5.05 22.33
N GLU A 268 -14.39 5.81 21.64
CA GLU A 268 -15.63 5.30 21.05
C GLU A 268 -15.36 4.66 19.70
N PHE A 269 -15.84 3.44 19.49
CA PHE A 269 -15.60 2.70 18.24
C PHE A 269 -16.75 1.76 17.89
N THR A 270 -16.76 1.33 16.63
CA THR A 270 -17.57 0.23 16.09
C THR A 270 -16.68 -0.63 15.21
N PHE A 271 -16.67 -1.91 15.47
CA PHE A 271 -16.01 -2.92 14.65
C PHE A 271 -17.05 -3.85 14.02
N THR A 272 -16.92 -4.14 12.74
CA THR A 272 -17.67 -5.20 12.05
C THR A 272 -16.71 -6.00 11.17
N GLY A 273 -16.81 -7.33 11.18
CA GLY A 273 -15.91 -8.16 10.39
C GLY A 273 -16.36 -9.60 10.30
N THR A 274 -15.81 -10.33 9.33
CA THR A 274 -16.03 -11.75 9.11
C THR A 274 -14.75 -12.51 9.46
N THR A 275 -14.87 -13.53 10.32
CA THR A 275 -13.77 -14.35 10.81
C THR A 275 -13.80 -15.74 10.18
N LYS A 276 -12.66 -16.43 10.18
CA LYS A 276 -12.50 -17.77 9.59
C LYS A 276 -13.33 -18.83 10.33
N THR A 277 -13.35 -18.75 11.65
CA THR A 277 -14.04 -19.72 12.50
C THR A 277 -15.19 -19.07 13.27
N THR A 278 -16.23 -19.84 13.55
CA THR A 278 -17.30 -19.38 14.44
C THR A 278 -16.84 -19.54 15.88
N GLY A 279 -16.80 -18.43 16.66
CA GLY A 279 -16.31 -18.48 18.03
C GLY A 279 -16.56 -17.20 18.82
N GLY A 280 -15.93 -17.08 19.96
CA GLY A 280 -15.79 -15.83 20.71
C GLY A 280 -14.52 -15.10 20.28
N TYR A 281 -14.63 -13.81 20.05
CA TYR A 281 -13.52 -12.94 19.65
C TYR A 281 -13.38 -11.76 20.59
N THR A 282 -12.15 -11.31 20.76
CA THR A 282 -11.80 -10.13 21.56
C THR A 282 -11.04 -9.15 20.67
N LEU A 283 -11.52 -7.92 20.60
CA LEU A 283 -10.80 -6.81 19.98
C LEU A 283 -9.88 -6.21 21.03
N ILE A 284 -8.58 -6.14 20.72
CA ILE A 284 -7.56 -5.63 21.65
C ILE A 284 -6.76 -4.50 21.02
N TYR A 285 -6.40 -3.50 21.81
CA TYR A 285 -5.34 -2.55 21.51
C TYR A 285 -4.03 -3.09 22.05
N VAL A 286 -3.01 -3.20 21.22
CA VAL A 286 -1.73 -3.87 21.55
C VAL A 286 -0.54 -2.91 21.63
N GLY A 287 -0.80 -1.60 21.64
CA GLY A 287 0.25 -0.58 21.60
C GLY A 287 0.86 -0.43 20.19
N SER A 288 1.88 0.40 20.06
CA SER A 288 2.54 0.67 18.78
C SER A 288 3.43 -0.49 18.30
N LEU A 289 4.02 -1.26 19.21
CA LEU A 289 4.95 -2.35 18.85
C LEU A 289 4.23 -3.63 18.42
N GLY A 290 3.05 -3.93 18.99
CA GLY A 290 2.24 -5.10 18.61
C GLY A 290 2.97 -6.44 18.73
N ASN A 291 3.87 -6.62 19.70
CA ASN A 291 4.69 -7.81 19.84
C ASN A 291 4.01 -8.84 20.74
N TYR A 292 3.93 -10.10 20.27
CA TYR A 292 3.50 -11.22 21.11
C TYR A 292 4.39 -11.36 22.36
N PRO A 293 3.87 -11.58 23.54
CA PRO A 293 2.47 -11.89 23.92
C PRO A 293 1.55 -10.67 24.16
N CYS A 294 1.89 -9.47 23.69
CA CYS A 294 1.09 -8.25 23.82
C CYS A 294 0.77 -7.94 25.30
N ASN A 295 1.81 -7.94 26.12
CA ASN A 295 1.69 -7.54 27.53
C ASN A 295 1.13 -6.12 27.60
N ASP A 296 0.28 -5.89 28.60
CA ASP A 296 -0.38 -4.59 28.83
C ASP A 296 -1.36 -4.15 27.73
N SER A 297 -1.80 -5.10 26.87
CA SER A 297 -2.85 -4.82 25.91
C SER A 297 -4.18 -4.50 26.59
N VAL A 298 -4.97 -3.62 25.96
CA VAL A 298 -6.28 -3.20 26.44
C VAL A 298 -7.37 -3.93 25.66
N ILE A 299 -8.34 -4.53 26.38
CA ILE A 299 -9.54 -5.06 25.73
C ILE A 299 -10.42 -3.88 25.32
N LEU A 300 -10.67 -3.75 24.03
CA LEU A 300 -11.63 -2.80 23.50
C LEU A 300 -13.06 -3.36 23.57
N GLY A 301 -13.24 -4.65 23.28
CA GLY A 301 -14.54 -5.27 23.36
C GLY A 301 -14.53 -6.74 22.97
N THR A 302 -15.68 -7.41 23.08
CA THR A 302 -15.84 -8.82 22.74
C THR A 302 -17.05 -9.04 21.84
N GLY A 303 -16.96 -10.01 20.94
CA GLY A 303 -18.04 -10.41 20.05
C GLY A 303 -18.09 -11.92 19.84
N THR A 304 -19.14 -12.43 19.24
CA THR A 304 -19.32 -13.87 18.98
C THR A 304 -19.91 -14.10 17.59
N GLY A 305 -19.59 -15.25 17.02
CA GLY A 305 -20.10 -15.65 15.71
C GLY A 305 -18.99 -15.80 14.66
N LYS A 306 -19.35 -15.92 13.41
CA LYS A 306 -18.48 -15.76 12.24
C LYS A 306 -18.47 -14.29 11.82
N ASP A 307 -19.65 -13.69 11.77
CA ASP A 307 -19.80 -12.25 11.56
C ASP A 307 -19.81 -11.56 12.93
N VAL A 308 -18.72 -10.90 13.23
CA VAL A 308 -18.47 -10.26 14.54
C VAL A 308 -18.82 -8.78 14.43
N SER A 309 -19.62 -8.31 15.39
CA SER A 309 -19.91 -6.88 15.56
C SER A 309 -19.67 -6.48 17.01
N ILE A 310 -18.87 -5.45 17.23
CA ILE A 310 -18.51 -4.90 18.53
C ILE A 310 -18.68 -3.38 18.45
N SER A 311 -19.38 -2.80 19.41
CA SER A 311 -19.55 -1.35 19.52
C SER A 311 -19.49 -0.99 20.99
N ASP A 312 -18.53 -0.16 21.36
CA ASP A 312 -18.31 0.20 22.77
C ASP A 312 -17.58 1.54 22.87
N SER A 313 -17.39 2.01 24.10
CA SER A 313 -16.49 3.09 24.45
C SER A 313 -15.61 2.66 25.63
N VAL A 314 -14.31 2.95 25.53
CA VAL A 314 -13.30 2.50 26.50
C VAL A 314 -12.46 3.68 26.95
N GLU A 315 -12.34 3.84 28.25
CA GLU A 315 -11.38 4.77 28.88
C GLU A 315 -9.95 4.26 28.65
N LEU A 316 -9.13 5.10 28.00
CA LEU A 316 -7.75 4.75 27.65
C LEU A 316 -6.79 5.66 28.41
N ASN A 317 -6.54 5.77 29.45
CA ASN A 317 -5.68 6.67 30.26
C ASN A 317 -4.42 7.26 29.56
N ASP A 318 -4.32 7.17 28.25
CA ASP A 318 -3.22 7.67 27.42
C ASP A 318 -3.70 7.93 25.99
N ASN A 319 -3.02 8.84 25.28
CA ASN A 319 -3.18 8.99 23.83
C ASN A 319 -2.73 7.72 23.10
N ILE A 320 -3.43 7.37 22.03
CA ILE A 320 -2.92 6.38 21.09
C ILE A 320 -2.13 7.09 19.99
N GLU A 321 -0.86 6.79 19.89
CA GLU A 321 0.02 7.21 18.80
C GLU A 321 0.50 5.98 18.04
N ASN A 322 0.12 5.87 16.76
CA ASN A 322 0.51 4.76 15.90
C ASN A 322 0.15 3.38 16.49
N GLY A 323 -1.04 3.28 17.05
CA GLY A 323 -1.50 2.09 17.74
C GLY A 323 -1.93 0.98 16.81
N LYS A 324 -1.79 -0.26 17.27
CA LYS A 324 -2.23 -1.47 16.58
C LYS A 324 -3.43 -2.08 17.29
N VAL A 325 -4.39 -2.54 16.49
CA VAL A 325 -5.61 -3.17 16.97
C VAL A 325 -5.81 -4.52 16.29
N TRP A 326 -5.99 -5.56 17.07
CA TRP A 326 -6.19 -6.93 16.58
C TRP A 326 -7.52 -7.51 17.04
N LEU A 327 -8.17 -8.28 16.17
CA LEU A 327 -9.26 -9.16 16.57
C LEU A 327 -8.72 -10.58 16.72
N ILE A 328 -8.77 -11.10 17.94
CA ILE A 328 -8.22 -12.42 18.27
C ILE A 328 -9.28 -13.35 18.85
N PRO A 329 -9.14 -14.69 18.72
CA PRO A 329 -9.99 -15.61 19.45
C PRO A 329 -9.93 -15.37 20.97
N SER A 330 -11.07 -15.24 21.63
CA SER A 330 -11.11 -14.96 23.08
C SER A 330 -10.44 -16.04 23.93
N SER A 331 -10.37 -17.27 23.43
CA SER A 331 -9.63 -18.37 24.08
C SER A 331 -8.13 -18.17 24.10
N SER A 332 -7.62 -17.25 23.30
CA SER A 332 -6.19 -16.94 23.17
C SER A 332 -5.76 -15.72 23.98
N TYR A 333 -6.65 -15.20 24.80
CA TYR A 333 -6.39 -14.01 25.63
C TYR A 333 -6.71 -14.26 27.10
N GLY A 334 -5.85 -13.75 27.97
CA GLY A 334 -6.05 -13.80 29.43
C GLY A 334 -4.98 -13.03 30.18
N SER A 335 -5.36 -12.45 31.32
CA SER A 335 -4.45 -11.68 32.18
C SER A 335 -3.74 -10.52 31.45
N ASN A 336 -4.48 -9.78 30.63
CA ASN A 336 -4.01 -8.63 29.82
C ASN A 336 -2.88 -8.98 28.84
N ALA A 337 -2.83 -10.21 28.38
CA ALA A 337 -1.88 -10.67 27.37
C ALA A 337 -2.44 -11.81 26.53
N MET A 338 -1.86 -12.06 25.39
CA MET A 338 -2.14 -13.26 24.59
C MET A 338 -1.51 -14.49 25.25
N THR A 339 -2.28 -15.55 25.36
CA THR A 339 -1.87 -16.84 25.93
C THR A 339 -1.48 -17.87 24.88
N SER A 340 -1.87 -17.64 23.62
CA SER A 340 -1.51 -18.47 22.45
C SER A 340 -1.54 -17.62 21.19
N TRP A 341 -0.91 -18.11 20.12
CA TRP A 341 -0.78 -17.41 18.85
C TRP A 341 -1.49 -18.17 17.70
N PRO A 342 -2.84 -18.13 17.60
CA PRO A 342 -3.59 -18.76 16.53
C PRO A 342 -3.65 -17.84 15.30
N GLN A 343 -2.51 -17.59 14.69
CA GLN A 343 -2.33 -16.59 13.64
C GLN A 343 -3.41 -16.61 12.55
N SER A 344 -3.75 -17.80 12.03
CA SER A 344 -4.76 -17.96 10.98
C SER A 344 -6.19 -17.54 11.37
N ASP A 345 -6.44 -17.26 12.64
CA ASP A 345 -7.74 -16.86 13.19
C ASP A 345 -7.69 -15.42 13.77
N ILE A 346 -6.60 -14.69 13.51
CA ILE A 346 -6.42 -13.30 13.91
C ILE A 346 -6.66 -12.40 12.70
N LEU A 347 -7.38 -11.29 12.91
CA LEU A 347 -7.38 -10.17 11.96
C LEU A 347 -6.46 -9.07 12.51
N PHE A 348 -5.51 -8.68 11.69
CA PHE A 348 -4.49 -7.67 12.00
C PHE A 348 -4.82 -6.37 11.31
N GLU A 349 -4.54 -5.25 11.93
CA GLU A 349 -4.68 -3.93 11.29
C GLU A 349 -3.84 -3.82 10.00
N THR A 350 -4.34 -3.03 9.06
CA THR A 350 -3.62 -2.64 7.84
C THR A 350 -3.17 -1.18 7.88
N GLY A 351 -3.51 -0.46 8.94
CA GLY A 351 -3.13 0.92 9.19
C GLY A 351 -3.06 1.19 10.68
N LEU A 352 -2.53 2.34 11.07
CA LEU A 352 -2.29 2.70 12.46
C LEU A 352 -3.45 3.51 13.05
N VAL A 353 -3.77 3.27 14.31
CA VAL A 353 -4.80 3.98 15.07
C VAL A 353 -4.17 5.15 15.80
N ASN A 354 -4.78 6.34 15.69
CA ASN A 354 -4.39 7.51 16.44
C ASN A 354 -5.61 8.10 17.16
N TYR A 355 -5.47 8.39 18.45
CA TYR A 355 -6.54 8.91 19.28
C TYR A 355 -5.99 9.91 20.32
N ASP A 356 -6.65 11.04 20.46
CA ASP A 356 -6.33 12.12 21.39
C ASP A 356 -7.32 12.07 22.58
N ASP A 357 -6.84 11.63 23.72
CA ASP A 357 -7.59 11.62 24.96
C ASP A 357 -7.67 13.04 25.53
N THR A 358 -8.87 13.52 25.79
CA THR A 358 -9.11 14.94 26.09
C THR A 358 -9.22 15.26 27.59
N ASP A 359 -9.13 14.27 28.45
CA ASP A 359 -9.23 14.42 29.91
C ASP A 359 -7.97 13.97 30.68
N LEU A 360 -6.87 13.79 29.94
CA LEU A 360 -5.52 13.56 30.48
C LEU A 360 -4.94 14.81 31.15
#